data_4673819c0d3c393edbf22f08af1d9943
#
_entry.id   4673819c0d3c393edbf22f08af1d9943
#
_cell.length_a   1.000
_cell.length_b   1.000
_cell.length_c   1.000
_cell.angle_alpha   90.00
_cell.angle_beta   90.00
_cell.angle_gamma   90.00
#
_symmetry.space_group_name_H-M   'P 1'
#
loop_
_entity.id
_entity.type
_entity.pdbx_description
1 polymer ?
#
loop_
_entity_poly.entity_id
_entity_poly.type
_entity_poly.pdbx_seq_one_letter_code
_entity_poly.pdbx_strand_id
1 'polypeptide(L)'
;MKRSYRIILAACLCLVLGVGAFACGPQPPPPEPAPPPAEPPPPPPPPPPPPPEPAPPAPLTEEELFARMSLDELNSTSPLDSVFFDLDQSELLAAGRTALSRNADWMRRWASTRVTVEGHCDDRGTNEYNLALGERRAAAVRDYLVSLGIAGNRIATVSRGEESPVCTDQHEGCWSRNRRGAFLVTTK
;
A
#
# COMPACT_ATOMS: atom_id res chain seq x y z
N MET A 1 18.98 -28.55 48.37
CA MET A 1 18.97 -29.05 49.76
C MET A 1 18.20 -30.39 49.71
N LYS A 2 18.96 -31.49 49.75
CA LYS A 2 19.11 -32.37 50.91
C LYS A 2 17.77 -32.95 51.33
N ARG A 3 17.53 -34.18 51.37
CA ARG A 3 18.16 -35.48 51.75
C ARG A 3 16.97 -36.42 51.93
N SER A 4 17.01 -37.59 51.44
CA SER A 4 17.53 -38.82 52.03
C SER A 4 16.53 -39.62 52.89
N TYR A 5 16.54 -40.84 52.67
CA TYR A 5 16.79 -42.08 53.43
C TYR A 5 15.61 -43.03 53.42
N ARG A 6 15.74 -44.19 52.85
CA ARG A 6 16.36 -45.44 53.31
C ARG A 6 15.47 -46.23 54.26
N ILE A 7 15.14 -47.45 53.82
CA ILE A 7 15.53 -48.78 54.34
C ILE A 7 14.61 -49.31 55.46
N ILE A 8 14.22 -50.58 55.37
CA ILE A 8 14.47 -51.78 56.16
C ILE A 8 13.31 -52.77 55.94
N LEU A 9 13.47 -53.89 55.25
CA LEU A 9 13.98 -55.25 55.67
C LEU A 9 13.33 -55.83 56.91
N ALA A 10 12.73 -56.98 56.73
CA ALA A 10 12.84 -58.23 57.48
C ALA A 10 11.61 -59.16 57.26
N ALA A 11 11.66 -60.21 56.61
CA ALA A 11 12.01 -61.56 56.96
C ALA A 11 11.23 -62.13 58.17
N CYS A 12 10.39 -63.09 57.96
CA CYS A 12 10.27 -64.24 58.85
C CYS A 12 9.60 -65.49 58.17
N LEU A 13 10.34 -66.44 58.17
CA LEU A 13 10.21 -67.85 57.85
C LEU A 13 9.30 -68.59 58.87
N CYS A 14 8.38 -69.44 58.46
CA CYS A 14 7.97 -70.59 59.23
C CYS A 14 7.31 -71.69 58.40
N LEU A 15 7.96 -72.76 58.40
CA LEU A 15 7.76 -74.08 57.89
C LEU A 15 6.70 -74.84 58.75
N VAL A 16 5.75 -75.54 58.18
CA VAL A 16 5.21 -76.80 58.74
C VAL A 16 4.67 -77.70 57.62
N LEU A 17 5.16 -78.89 57.61
CA LEU A 17 4.81 -80.06 56.86
C LEU A 17 3.43 -80.59 57.24
N GLY A 18 2.66 -81.07 56.22
CA GLY A 18 1.46 -81.85 56.40
C GLY A 18 1.23 -82.80 55.20
N VAL A 19 1.51 -84.06 55.37
CA VAL A 19 1.28 -85.21 54.44
C VAL A 19 -0.18 -85.51 54.38
N GLY A 20 -0.75 -85.86 53.20
CA GLY A 20 -2.08 -86.42 53.11
C GLY A 20 -2.60 -86.76 51.72
N ALA A 21 -2.35 -87.95 51.30
CA ALA A 21 -3.16 -88.89 50.55
C ALA A 21 -3.74 -88.58 49.16
N PHE A 22 -3.29 -89.38 48.24
CA PHE A 22 -3.78 -89.70 46.91
C PHE A 22 -5.31 -89.94 46.84
N ALA A 23 -5.95 -89.27 45.85
CA ALA A 23 -7.14 -89.77 45.23
C ALA A 23 -7.05 -89.59 43.71
N CYS A 24 -6.89 -90.72 43.02
CA CYS A 24 -6.86 -90.78 41.56
C CYS A 24 -8.31 -90.66 41.05
N GLY A 25 -8.67 -89.55 40.46
CA GLY A 25 -9.89 -89.31 39.66
C GLY A 25 -9.51 -88.95 38.22
N PRO A 26 -10.29 -89.37 37.22
CA PRO A 26 -9.95 -89.05 35.84
C PRO A 26 -9.96 -87.55 35.64
N GLN A 27 -8.86 -87.05 35.09
CA GLN A 27 -8.73 -85.66 34.73
C GLN A 27 -9.73 -85.26 33.61
N PRO A 28 -10.46 -84.16 33.75
CA PRO A 28 -11.21 -83.64 32.64
C PRO A 28 -10.26 -83.17 31.54
N PRO A 29 -10.65 -83.22 30.29
CA PRO A 29 -9.82 -82.75 29.19
C PRO A 29 -9.45 -81.25 29.39
N PRO A 30 -8.25 -80.87 28.91
CA PRO A 30 -7.82 -79.46 29.02
C PRO A 30 -8.83 -78.51 28.32
N PRO A 31 -9.13 -77.35 28.88
CA PRO A 31 -9.99 -76.40 28.22
C PRO A 31 -9.38 -75.98 26.88
N GLU A 32 -10.19 -76.01 25.87
CA GLU A 32 -9.84 -75.49 24.54
C GLU A 32 -9.27 -74.09 24.67
N PRO A 33 -8.15 -73.73 24.02
CA PRO A 33 -7.59 -72.41 24.10
C PRO A 33 -8.61 -71.35 23.61
N ALA A 34 -8.88 -70.39 24.45
CA ALA A 34 -9.76 -69.25 24.09
C ALA A 34 -9.32 -68.60 22.77
N PRO A 35 -10.23 -68.29 21.87
CA PRO A 35 -9.86 -67.61 20.65
C PRO A 35 -9.10 -66.31 20.98
N PRO A 36 -8.09 -65.97 20.18
CA PRO A 36 -7.33 -64.76 20.42
C PRO A 36 -8.25 -63.53 20.47
N PRO A 37 -7.97 -62.53 21.32
CA PRO A 37 -8.76 -61.32 21.38
C PRO A 37 -8.86 -60.71 19.98
N ALA A 38 -10.06 -60.33 19.58
CA ALA A 38 -10.26 -59.63 18.32
C ALA A 38 -9.40 -58.35 18.29
N GLU A 39 -8.61 -58.18 17.25
CA GLU A 39 -7.83 -56.93 17.04
C GLU A 39 -8.77 -55.73 17.11
N PRO A 40 -8.39 -54.65 17.79
CA PRO A 40 -9.19 -53.44 17.81
C PRO A 40 -9.38 -52.94 16.37
N PRO A 41 -10.56 -52.39 16.03
CA PRO A 41 -10.80 -51.86 14.70
C PRO A 41 -9.77 -50.75 14.38
N PRO A 42 -9.32 -50.63 13.14
CA PRO A 42 -8.37 -49.59 12.75
C PRO A 42 -8.95 -48.20 13.07
N PRO A 43 -8.10 -47.24 13.49
CA PRO A 43 -8.56 -45.90 13.78
C PRO A 43 -9.22 -45.29 12.54
N PRO A 44 -10.26 -44.44 12.71
CA PRO A 44 -10.91 -43.77 11.59
C PRO A 44 -9.88 -42.92 10.81
N PRO A 45 -10.03 -42.79 9.49
CA PRO A 45 -9.13 -41.96 8.68
C PRO A 45 -9.16 -40.50 9.19
N PRO A 46 -8.04 -39.76 9.14
CA PRO A 46 -8.00 -38.36 9.55
C PRO A 46 -8.98 -37.54 8.71
N PRO A 47 -9.61 -36.51 9.30
CA PRO A 47 -10.50 -35.64 8.56
C PRO A 47 -9.76 -34.99 7.38
N PRO A 48 -10.44 -34.75 6.24
CA PRO A 48 -9.82 -34.07 5.10
C PRO A 48 -9.30 -32.70 5.53
N PRO A 49 -8.18 -32.22 4.97
CA PRO A 49 -7.64 -30.88 5.26
C PRO A 49 -8.70 -29.82 4.94
N PRO A 50 -8.77 -28.74 5.74
CA PRO A 50 -9.70 -27.65 5.47
C PRO A 50 -9.44 -27.08 4.07
N PRO A 51 -10.47 -26.58 3.38
CA PRO A 51 -10.29 -25.91 2.09
C PRO A 51 -9.26 -24.77 2.24
N PRO A 52 -8.39 -24.56 1.24
CA PRO A 52 -7.44 -23.45 1.29
C PRO A 52 -8.20 -22.13 1.47
N GLU A 53 -7.75 -21.33 2.44
CA GLU A 53 -8.29 -19.99 2.63
C GLU A 53 -8.12 -19.17 1.33
N PRO A 54 -9.13 -18.36 0.94
CA PRO A 54 -9.01 -17.48 -0.22
C PRO A 54 -7.75 -16.63 -0.10
N ALA A 55 -6.92 -16.62 -1.14
CA ALA A 55 -5.75 -15.75 -1.16
C ALA A 55 -6.17 -14.28 -0.98
N PRO A 56 -5.41 -13.45 -0.24
CA PRO A 56 -5.68 -12.03 -0.13
C PRO A 56 -5.83 -11.40 -1.53
N PRO A 57 -6.76 -10.43 -1.69
CA PRO A 57 -6.90 -9.73 -2.97
C PRO A 57 -5.56 -9.17 -3.42
N ALA A 58 -5.25 -9.28 -4.69
CA ALA A 58 -4.06 -8.67 -5.27
C ALA A 58 -4.08 -7.14 -5.04
N PRO A 59 -2.94 -6.50 -4.78
CA PRO A 59 -2.87 -5.04 -4.68
C PRO A 59 -3.38 -4.40 -5.97
N LEU A 60 -4.10 -3.28 -5.82
CA LEU A 60 -4.65 -2.54 -6.95
C LEU A 60 -3.52 -2.04 -7.86
N THR A 61 -3.75 -2.10 -9.16
CA THR A 61 -2.86 -1.49 -10.15
C THR A 61 -2.92 0.04 -10.07
N GLU A 62 -1.91 0.71 -10.64
CA GLU A 62 -1.87 2.18 -10.69
C GLU A 62 -3.05 2.75 -11.48
N GLU A 63 -3.46 2.09 -12.55
CA GLU A 63 -4.64 2.43 -13.36
C GLU A 63 -5.94 2.33 -12.55
N GLU A 64 -6.09 1.29 -11.75
CA GLU A 64 -7.25 1.13 -10.86
C GLU A 64 -7.28 2.17 -9.75
N LEU A 65 -6.11 2.50 -9.17
CA LEU A 65 -5.99 3.58 -8.19
C LEU A 65 -6.36 4.92 -8.81
N PHE A 66 -5.79 5.25 -9.98
CA PHE A 66 -6.12 6.47 -10.70
C PHE A 66 -7.62 6.55 -11.05
N ALA A 67 -8.22 5.45 -11.51
CA ALA A 67 -9.64 5.42 -11.84
C ALA A 67 -10.55 5.68 -10.63
N ARG A 68 -10.14 5.28 -9.43
CA ARG A 68 -10.91 5.44 -8.18
C ARG A 68 -10.76 6.82 -7.54
N MET A 69 -9.63 7.49 -7.75
CA MET A 69 -9.40 8.83 -7.18
C MET A 69 -10.43 9.82 -7.70
N SER A 70 -10.94 10.69 -6.84
CA SER A 70 -11.67 11.90 -7.25
C SER A 70 -10.71 12.93 -7.85
N LEU A 71 -11.23 13.96 -8.51
CA LEU A 71 -10.40 15.08 -9.00
C LEU A 71 -9.75 15.84 -7.85
N ASP A 72 -10.44 16.02 -6.73
CA ASP A 72 -9.91 16.72 -5.56
C ASP A 72 -8.76 15.93 -4.93
N GLU A 73 -8.91 14.62 -4.76
CA GLU A 73 -7.83 13.74 -4.30
C GLU A 73 -6.63 13.79 -5.24
N LEU A 74 -6.86 13.70 -6.56
CA LEU A 74 -5.80 13.77 -7.56
C LEU A 74 -5.05 15.10 -7.49
N ASN A 75 -5.77 16.23 -7.44
CA ASN A 75 -5.16 17.55 -7.33
C ASN A 75 -4.42 17.77 -6.00
N SER A 76 -4.89 17.17 -4.90
CA SER A 76 -4.20 17.23 -3.61
C SER A 76 -2.82 16.55 -3.63
N THR A 77 -2.63 15.55 -4.49
CA THR A 77 -1.32 14.91 -4.69
C THR A 77 -0.36 15.73 -5.55
N SER A 78 -0.84 16.81 -6.18
CA SER A 78 -0.06 17.65 -7.09
C SER A 78 0.72 16.86 -8.14
N PRO A 79 0.04 16.10 -9.01
CA PRO A 79 0.69 15.17 -9.94
C PRO A 79 1.52 15.86 -11.03
N LEU A 80 1.34 17.17 -11.17
CA LEU A 80 2.03 18.03 -12.13
C LEU A 80 2.85 19.08 -11.40
N ASP A 81 4.10 19.21 -11.79
CA ASP A 81 5.04 20.18 -11.22
C ASP A 81 4.70 21.60 -11.64
N SER A 82 4.69 22.54 -10.70
CA SER A 82 4.61 23.97 -11.01
C SER A 82 5.89 24.47 -11.69
N VAL A 83 5.73 25.47 -12.54
CA VAL A 83 6.83 26.15 -13.23
C VAL A 83 7.01 27.55 -12.64
N PHE A 84 8.24 27.95 -12.35
CA PHE A 84 8.54 29.24 -11.75
C PHE A 84 9.19 30.19 -12.76
N PHE A 85 8.97 31.48 -12.53
CA PHE A 85 9.42 32.54 -13.40
C PHE A 85 10.24 33.61 -12.65
N ASP A 86 11.13 34.26 -13.38
CA ASP A 86 11.82 35.44 -12.87
C ASP A 86 10.89 36.65 -12.79
N LEU A 87 11.34 37.69 -12.10
CA LEU A 87 10.62 38.95 -12.00
C LEU A 87 10.32 39.50 -13.38
N ASP A 88 9.08 39.90 -13.61
CA ASP A 88 8.59 40.49 -14.87
C ASP A 88 8.77 39.59 -16.13
N GLN A 89 9.17 38.35 -15.96
CA GLN A 89 9.39 37.42 -17.08
C GLN A 89 8.26 36.41 -17.23
N SER A 90 8.02 36.02 -18.48
CA SER A 90 7.20 34.87 -18.86
C SER A 90 8.00 33.82 -19.65
N GLU A 91 9.31 33.99 -19.78
CA GLU A 91 10.20 33.05 -20.41
C GLU A 91 10.42 31.83 -19.51
N LEU A 92 10.40 30.63 -20.10
CA LEU A 92 10.63 29.40 -19.38
C LEU A 92 12.11 29.18 -19.09
N LEU A 93 12.45 29.07 -17.82
CA LEU A 93 13.76 28.69 -17.34
C LEU A 93 14.08 27.22 -17.68
N ALA A 94 15.35 26.85 -17.68
CA ALA A 94 15.78 25.47 -17.91
C ALA A 94 15.11 24.47 -16.93
N ALA A 95 15.02 24.84 -15.65
CA ALA A 95 14.32 24.04 -14.63
C ALA A 95 12.84 23.88 -14.95
N GLY A 96 12.17 24.94 -15.41
CA GLY A 96 10.78 24.94 -15.84
C GLY A 96 10.55 24.00 -17.03
N ARG A 97 11.42 24.05 -18.04
CA ARG A 97 11.36 23.12 -19.20
C ARG A 97 11.52 21.66 -18.77
N THR A 98 12.41 21.39 -17.81
CA THR A 98 12.56 20.04 -17.25
C THR A 98 11.31 19.57 -16.52
N ALA A 99 10.68 20.43 -15.72
CA ALA A 99 9.42 20.13 -15.05
C ALA A 99 8.31 19.85 -16.07
N LEU A 100 8.19 20.68 -17.12
CA LEU A 100 7.21 20.49 -18.18
C LEU A 100 7.41 19.21 -18.99
N SER A 101 8.64 18.74 -19.14
CA SER A 101 8.90 17.43 -19.77
C SER A 101 8.31 16.29 -18.95
N ARG A 102 8.50 16.31 -17.62
CA ARG A 102 7.87 15.32 -16.72
C ARG A 102 6.34 15.41 -16.75
N ASN A 103 5.81 16.62 -16.74
CA ASN A 103 4.37 16.85 -16.83
C ASN A 103 3.80 16.31 -18.15
N ALA A 104 4.51 16.49 -19.26
CA ALA A 104 4.12 15.95 -20.55
C ALA A 104 4.12 14.41 -20.53
N ASP A 105 5.10 13.75 -19.88
CA ASP A 105 5.12 12.30 -19.73
C ASP A 105 3.92 11.81 -18.92
N TRP A 106 3.59 12.48 -17.83
CA TRP A 106 2.39 12.18 -17.05
C TRP A 106 1.12 12.36 -17.88
N MET A 107 0.98 13.45 -18.64
CA MET A 107 -0.16 13.70 -19.50
C MET A 107 -0.27 12.71 -20.66
N ARG A 108 0.83 12.16 -21.17
CA ARG A 108 0.81 11.08 -22.17
C ARG A 108 0.31 9.78 -21.58
N ARG A 109 0.75 9.45 -20.36
CA ARG A 109 0.29 8.27 -19.65
C ARG A 109 -1.23 8.33 -19.38
N TRP A 110 -1.73 9.47 -18.93
CA TRP A 110 -3.13 9.69 -18.63
C TRP A 110 -3.80 10.51 -19.74
N ALA A 111 -3.97 9.87 -20.89
CA ALA A 111 -4.39 10.54 -22.13
C ALA A 111 -5.79 11.17 -22.07
N SER A 112 -6.68 10.68 -21.21
CA SER A 112 -8.04 11.23 -20.98
C SER A 112 -8.04 12.54 -20.21
N THR A 113 -6.94 12.88 -19.47
CA THR A 113 -6.91 14.04 -18.58
C THR A 113 -6.90 15.35 -19.35
N ARG A 114 -7.57 16.34 -18.77
CA ARG A 114 -7.48 17.76 -19.17
C ARG A 114 -7.00 18.58 -17.99
N VAL A 115 -6.25 19.63 -18.29
CA VAL A 115 -5.66 20.50 -17.27
C VAL A 115 -5.97 21.96 -17.56
N THR A 116 -6.05 22.76 -16.51
CA THR A 116 -5.98 24.20 -16.59
C THR A 116 -4.61 24.64 -16.07
N VAL A 117 -3.91 25.48 -16.83
CA VAL A 117 -2.68 26.15 -16.43
C VAL A 117 -3.04 27.51 -15.87
N GLU A 118 -2.74 27.74 -14.61
CA GLU A 118 -2.98 29.01 -13.92
C GLU A 118 -1.67 29.82 -13.84
N GLY A 119 -1.68 31.01 -14.43
CA GLY A 119 -0.55 31.94 -14.38
C GLY A 119 -0.68 32.89 -13.22
N HIS A 120 0.32 32.89 -12.33
CA HIS A 120 0.36 33.69 -11.11
C HIS A 120 1.53 34.67 -11.12
N CYS A 121 1.36 35.80 -10.42
CA CYS A 121 2.37 36.83 -10.19
C CYS A 121 2.58 37.05 -8.69
N ASP A 122 3.66 37.75 -8.35
CA ASP A 122 3.80 38.38 -7.03
C ASP A 122 2.94 39.64 -6.97
N ASP A 123 2.84 40.25 -5.81
CA ASP A 123 1.98 41.40 -5.50
C ASP A 123 2.58 42.79 -5.89
N ARG A 124 3.66 42.80 -6.66
CA ARG A 124 4.29 44.03 -7.15
C ARG A 124 3.71 44.42 -8.51
N GLY A 125 3.33 45.69 -8.64
CA GLY A 125 2.74 46.24 -9.87
C GLY A 125 1.25 46.53 -9.70
N THR A 126 0.54 46.66 -10.83
CA THR A 126 -0.92 46.83 -10.83
C THR A 126 -1.60 45.49 -11.13
N ASN A 127 -2.83 45.33 -10.65
CA ASN A 127 -3.61 44.11 -10.90
C ASN A 127 -3.75 43.82 -12.41
N GLU A 128 -4.05 44.85 -13.22
CA GLU A 128 -4.20 44.71 -14.67
C GLU A 128 -2.90 44.23 -15.32
N TYR A 129 -1.76 44.76 -14.88
CA TYR A 129 -0.45 44.31 -15.35
C TYR A 129 -0.18 42.86 -14.98
N ASN A 130 -0.45 42.48 -13.72
CA ASN A 130 -0.24 41.13 -13.22
C ASN A 130 -1.19 40.13 -13.86
N LEU A 131 -2.43 40.50 -14.16
CA LEU A 131 -3.33 39.65 -14.95
C LEU A 131 -2.78 39.41 -16.36
N ALA A 132 -2.32 40.45 -17.04
CA ALA A 132 -1.71 40.30 -18.36
C ALA A 132 -0.41 39.49 -18.35
N LEU A 133 0.42 39.62 -17.30
CA LEU A 133 1.65 38.83 -17.13
C LEU A 133 1.34 37.36 -16.81
N GLY A 134 0.35 37.13 -15.96
CA GLY A 134 -0.13 35.76 -15.65
C GLY A 134 -0.63 35.04 -16.90
N GLU A 135 -1.37 35.73 -17.78
CA GLU A 135 -1.82 35.17 -19.05
C GLU A 135 -0.63 34.76 -19.93
N ARG A 136 0.38 35.65 -20.08
CA ARG A 136 1.60 35.31 -20.84
C ARG A 136 2.35 34.10 -20.27
N ARG A 137 2.42 33.97 -18.94
CA ARG A 137 3.02 32.82 -18.26
C ARG A 137 2.27 31.53 -18.54
N ALA A 138 0.94 31.56 -18.40
CA ALA A 138 0.10 30.40 -18.69
C ALA A 138 0.20 29.98 -20.17
N ALA A 139 0.21 30.97 -21.09
CA ALA A 139 0.39 30.71 -22.51
C ALA A 139 1.76 30.08 -22.83
N ALA A 140 2.85 30.59 -22.25
CA ALA A 140 4.19 30.03 -22.43
C ALA A 140 4.28 28.56 -21.99
N VAL A 141 3.67 28.22 -20.85
CA VAL A 141 3.58 26.83 -20.35
C VAL A 141 2.79 25.96 -21.33
N ARG A 142 1.61 26.41 -21.75
CA ARG A 142 0.77 25.68 -22.71
C ARG A 142 1.50 25.45 -24.02
N ASP A 143 2.09 26.48 -24.60
CA ASP A 143 2.75 26.38 -25.90
C ASP A 143 3.94 25.43 -25.86
N TYR A 144 4.68 25.40 -24.75
CA TYR A 144 5.75 24.45 -24.56
C TYR A 144 5.24 23.01 -24.45
N LEU A 145 4.17 22.75 -23.69
CA LEU A 145 3.55 21.42 -23.63
C LEU A 145 3.01 20.96 -25.00
N VAL A 146 2.45 21.89 -25.78
CA VAL A 146 2.02 21.60 -27.17
C VAL A 146 3.23 21.24 -28.04
N SER A 147 4.37 21.94 -27.91
CA SER A 147 5.60 21.61 -28.62
C SER A 147 6.17 20.21 -28.24
N LEU A 148 5.86 19.74 -27.02
CA LEU A 148 6.16 18.38 -26.56
C LEU A 148 5.15 17.33 -27.02
N GLY A 149 4.14 17.72 -27.83
CA GLY A 149 3.15 16.81 -28.44
C GLY A 149 1.88 16.59 -27.61
N ILE A 150 1.63 17.41 -26.56
CA ILE A 150 0.33 17.39 -25.86
C ILE A 150 -0.70 18.16 -26.69
N ALA A 151 -1.86 17.54 -26.94
CA ALA A 151 -2.91 18.20 -27.73
C ALA A 151 -3.42 19.47 -27.05
N GLY A 152 -3.43 20.60 -27.75
CA GLY A 152 -3.77 21.91 -27.22
C GLY A 152 -5.19 22.01 -26.63
N ASN A 153 -6.13 21.18 -27.12
CA ASN A 153 -7.50 21.10 -26.59
C ASN A 153 -7.60 20.41 -25.21
N ARG A 154 -6.50 19.85 -24.72
CA ARG A 154 -6.39 19.29 -23.35
C ARG A 154 -5.89 20.31 -22.34
N ILE A 155 -5.47 21.50 -22.78
CA ILE A 155 -4.82 22.50 -21.94
C ILE A 155 -5.61 23.81 -22.06
N ALA A 156 -6.31 24.18 -20.99
CA ALA A 156 -6.87 25.51 -20.82
C ALA A 156 -5.86 26.42 -20.10
N THR A 157 -5.95 27.74 -20.32
CA THR A 157 -5.15 28.73 -19.60
C THR A 157 -6.06 29.70 -18.86
N VAL A 158 -5.62 30.16 -17.71
CA VAL A 158 -6.27 31.23 -16.94
C VAL A 158 -5.20 32.04 -16.22
N SER A 159 -5.36 33.36 -16.20
CA SER A 159 -4.57 34.20 -15.33
C SER A 159 -5.24 34.39 -13.99
N ARG A 160 -4.45 34.24 -12.92
CA ARG A 160 -4.81 34.63 -11.55
C ARG A 160 -4.11 35.92 -11.12
N GLY A 161 -3.18 36.42 -11.93
CA GLY A 161 -2.40 37.58 -11.54
C GLY A 161 -1.81 37.42 -10.14
N GLU A 162 -2.03 38.42 -9.29
CA GLU A 162 -1.65 38.41 -7.87
C GLU A 162 -2.76 37.96 -6.91
N GLU A 163 -3.95 37.61 -7.44
CA GLU A 163 -5.16 37.39 -6.62
C GLU A 163 -5.18 36.05 -5.83
N SER A 164 -4.29 35.12 -6.16
CA SER A 164 -4.24 33.82 -5.51
C SER A 164 -2.83 33.46 -5.08
N PRO A 165 -2.26 34.20 -4.11
CA PRO A 165 -0.90 33.96 -3.62
C PRO A 165 -0.82 32.68 -2.78
N VAL A 166 0.31 32.00 -2.83
CA VAL A 166 0.67 30.89 -1.91
C VAL A 166 1.50 31.37 -0.73
N CYS A 167 1.95 32.62 -0.79
CA CYS A 167 2.75 33.26 0.22
C CYS A 167 2.45 34.78 0.21
N THR A 168 2.31 35.39 1.39
CA THR A 168 1.92 36.82 1.54
C THR A 168 3.01 37.68 2.17
N ASP A 169 4.18 37.12 2.48
CA ASP A 169 5.29 37.87 3.04
C ASP A 169 5.98 38.74 1.98
N GLN A 170 6.48 39.93 2.40
CA GLN A 170 7.07 40.91 1.53
C GLN A 170 8.58 40.74 1.39
N HIS A 171 8.99 39.62 0.79
CA HIS A 171 10.40 39.33 0.48
C HIS A 171 10.55 38.36 -0.71
N GLU A 172 11.73 38.34 -1.32
CA GLU A 172 11.98 37.60 -2.55
C GLU A 172 11.69 36.09 -2.41
N GLY A 173 11.96 35.49 -1.25
CA GLY A 173 11.67 34.06 -1.02
C GLY A 173 10.17 33.74 -1.08
N CYS A 174 9.29 34.71 -0.80
CA CYS A 174 7.86 34.59 -0.96
C CYS A 174 7.43 34.94 -2.39
N TRP A 175 7.89 36.07 -2.93
CA TRP A 175 7.55 36.51 -4.28
C TRP A 175 7.92 35.48 -5.35
N SER A 176 9.08 34.85 -5.25
CA SER A 176 9.51 33.81 -6.19
C SER A 176 8.59 32.60 -6.20
N ARG A 177 7.94 32.27 -5.08
CA ARG A 177 6.95 31.18 -5.00
C ARG A 177 5.61 31.56 -5.64
N ASN A 178 5.26 32.85 -5.61
CA ASN A 178 4.05 33.36 -6.25
C ASN A 178 4.20 33.42 -7.78
N ARG A 179 5.38 33.77 -8.29
CA ARG A 179 5.67 33.82 -9.74
C ARG A 179 5.70 32.41 -10.34
N ARG A 180 4.54 31.81 -10.57
CA ARG A 180 4.43 30.42 -11.02
C ARG A 180 3.37 30.22 -12.09
N GLY A 181 3.53 29.16 -12.86
CA GLY A 181 2.49 28.48 -13.62
C GLY A 181 2.08 27.22 -12.87
N ALA A 182 0.88 27.19 -12.32
CA ALA A 182 0.34 26.07 -11.58
C ALA A 182 -0.59 25.23 -12.45
N PHE A 183 -0.83 23.99 -12.07
CA PHE A 183 -1.69 23.07 -12.81
C PHE A 183 -2.87 22.63 -11.96
N LEU A 184 -4.03 22.57 -12.59
CA LEU A 184 -5.24 21.97 -12.05
C LEU A 184 -5.75 20.93 -13.02
N VAL A 185 -5.86 19.67 -12.60
CA VAL A 185 -6.52 18.63 -13.39
C VAL A 185 -8.03 18.84 -13.31
N THR A 186 -8.68 19.00 -14.46
CA THR A 186 -10.12 19.31 -14.54
C THR A 186 -10.96 18.17 -15.09
N THR A 187 -10.33 17.19 -15.72
CA THR A 187 -10.98 15.95 -16.22
C THR A 187 -9.95 14.83 -16.16
N LYS A 188 -10.43 13.60 -15.90
CA LYS A 188 -9.61 12.38 -15.96
C LYS A 188 -10.33 11.27 -16.73
#